data_a79249979c61ceeb8de001060b65868c
#
_entry.id   a79249979c61ceeb8de001060b65868c
#
_cell.length_a   1.000
_cell.length_b   1.000
_cell.length_c   1.000
_cell.angle_alpha   90.00
_cell.angle_beta   90.00
_cell.angle_gamma   90.00
#
_symmetry.space_group_name_H-M   'P 1'
#
loop_
_entity.id
_entity.type
_entity.pdbx_description
1 polymer ?
#
loop_
_entity_poly.entity_id
_entity_poly.type
_entity_poly.pdbx_seq_one_letter_code
_entity_poly.pdbx_strand_id
1 'polypeptide(L)'
;DLDKVPSTGENNPYMHIFLQVGQAHLAFFELPNSPEMGTDLNTPNWVQHIALKVKNNEKLLQIKNYLESLGHNVLGPVNHGIFHSIYFHDPSGHRLELVVDQELTYKGESANKVLKKLADEMLTEWSLTGEPPKHAQWLHSTLDS
;
A
#
# COMPACT_ATOMS: atom_id res chain seq x y z
N ASP A 1 6.86 -31.45 10.24
CA ASP A 1 7.47 -31.74 8.94
C ASP A 1 7.41 -30.48 8.09
N LEU A 2 8.56 -29.82 7.90
CA LEU A 2 8.69 -28.61 7.08
C LEU A 2 8.64 -28.94 5.56
N ASP A 3 8.53 -30.21 5.22
CA ASP A 3 8.48 -30.66 3.83
C ASP A 3 7.04 -30.76 3.28
N LYS A 4 6.04 -30.57 4.16
CA LYS A 4 4.63 -30.67 3.77
C LYS A 4 3.86 -29.41 4.17
N VAL A 5 3.20 -28.82 3.19
CA VAL A 5 2.33 -27.66 3.40
C VAL A 5 1.04 -28.09 4.11
N PRO A 6 0.78 -27.68 5.36
CA PRO A 6 -0.36 -28.20 6.14
C PRO A 6 -1.72 -27.89 5.52
N SER A 7 -1.85 -26.77 4.83
CA SER A 7 -3.11 -26.30 4.24
C SER A 7 -3.48 -27.01 2.92
N THR A 8 -2.49 -27.46 2.15
CA THR A 8 -2.70 -28.07 0.83
C THR A 8 -2.30 -29.55 0.76
N GLY A 9 -1.44 -29.99 1.68
CA GLY A 9 -0.89 -31.33 1.69
C GLY A 9 0.24 -31.57 0.68
N GLU A 10 0.68 -30.54 -0.03
CA GLU A 10 1.78 -30.62 -0.99
C GLU A 10 3.11 -30.88 -0.31
N ASN A 11 3.96 -31.68 -0.94
CA ASN A 11 5.35 -31.87 -0.55
C ASN A 11 6.19 -30.76 -1.21
N ASN A 12 6.39 -29.68 -0.50
CA ASN A 12 7.22 -28.58 -0.93
C ASN A 12 7.96 -27.99 0.29
N PRO A 13 9.26 -28.24 0.42
CA PRO A 13 10.02 -27.73 1.55
C PRO A 13 10.01 -26.19 1.52
N TYR A 14 9.78 -25.60 2.68
CA TYR A 14 9.74 -24.16 2.84
C TYR A 14 10.30 -23.71 4.18
N MET A 15 10.76 -22.48 4.21
CA MET A 15 11.08 -21.75 5.44
C MET A 15 10.20 -20.52 5.50
N HIS A 16 9.80 -20.11 6.69
CA HIS A 16 9.10 -18.85 6.84
C HIS A 16 9.59 -18.07 8.05
N ILE A 17 9.45 -16.74 7.97
CA ILE A 17 9.65 -15.82 9.09
C ILE A 17 8.40 -14.94 9.23
N PHE A 18 8.12 -14.52 10.44
CA PHE A 18 7.06 -13.57 10.75
C PHE A 18 7.67 -12.26 11.22
N LEU A 19 7.31 -11.18 10.55
CA LEU A 19 7.67 -9.82 10.96
C LEU A 19 6.44 -9.14 11.57
N GLN A 20 6.60 -8.64 12.78
CA GLN A 20 5.52 -7.91 13.44
C GLN A 20 5.44 -6.47 12.91
N VAL A 21 4.24 -6.06 12.49
CA VAL A 21 3.93 -4.71 12.03
C VAL A 21 2.72 -4.19 12.80
N GLY A 22 2.96 -3.42 13.85
CA GLY A 22 1.91 -2.99 14.77
C GLY A 22 1.26 -4.20 15.45
N GLN A 23 -0.03 -4.41 15.18
CA GLN A 23 -0.80 -5.57 15.69
C GLN A 23 -0.92 -6.71 14.66
N ALA A 24 -0.43 -6.50 13.44
CA ALA A 24 -0.44 -7.50 12.39
C ALA A 24 0.93 -8.21 12.27
N HIS A 25 0.93 -9.34 11.59
CA HIS A 25 2.14 -10.06 11.22
C HIS A 25 2.17 -10.27 9.71
N LEU A 26 3.33 -10.04 9.11
CA LEU A 26 3.63 -10.42 7.73
C LEU A 26 4.47 -11.69 7.75
N ALA A 27 4.04 -12.70 7.02
CA ALA A 27 4.79 -13.93 6.82
C ALA A 27 5.53 -13.87 5.48
N PHE A 28 6.83 -14.13 5.50
CA PHE A 28 7.65 -14.30 4.32
C PHE A 28 8.05 -15.75 4.21
N PHE A 29 7.90 -16.32 3.01
CA PHE A 29 8.21 -17.71 2.73
C PHE A 29 9.38 -17.79 1.75
N GLU A 30 10.30 -18.69 2.03
CA GLU A 30 11.31 -19.13 1.08
C GLU A 30 10.95 -20.52 0.59
N LEU A 31 10.87 -20.70 -0.73
CA LEU A 31 10.56 -21.95 -1.41
C LEU A 31 11.73 -22.28 -2.37
N PRO A 32 12.74 -23.05 -1.91
CA PRO A 32 13.98 -23.24 -2.66
C PRO A 32 13.80 -23.94 -4.00
N ASN A 33 12.71 -24.69 -4.17
CA ASN A 33 12.38 -25.43 -5.40
C ASN A 33 11.38 -24.71 -6.30
N SER A 34 10.99 -23.48 -5.95
CA SER A 34 10.05 -22.68 -6.73
C SER A 34 10.79 -21.59 -7.52
N PRO A 35 10.29 -21.17 -8.69
CA PRO A 35 10.84 -20.03 -9.39
C PRO A 35 10.69 -18.76 -8.53
N GLU A 36 11.53 -17.77 -8.83
CA GLU A 36 11.37 -16.44 -8.25
C GLU A 36 9.97 -15.88 -8.53
N MET A 37 9.51 -14.99 -7.65
CA MET A 37 8.21 -14.33 -7.83
C MET A 37 8.17 -13.60 -9.17
N GLY A 38 7.18 -13.91 -9.99
CA GLY A 38 6.89 -13.19 -11.22
C GLY A 38 5.98 -11.99 -10.98
N THR A 39 6.01 -11.04 -11.89
CA THR A 39 5.03 -9.95 -11.96
C THR A 39 3.89 -10.32 -12.90
N ASP A 40 2.66 -9.95 -12.53
CA ASP A 40 1.54 -10.05 -13.46
C ASP A 40 1.68 -9.00 -14.56
N LEU A 41 1.89 -9.46 -15.79
CA LEU A 41 2.08 -8.58 -16.96
C LEU A 41 0.80 -7.81 -17.36
N ASN A 42 -0.37 -8.23 -16.87
CA ASN A 42 -1.65 -7.60 -17.17
C ASN A 42 -2.04 -6.54 -16.15
N THR A 43 -1.36 -6.49 -15.01
CA THR A 43 -1.61 -5.51 -13.95
C THR A 43 -0.50 -4.46 -13.90
N PRO A 44 -0.82 -3.16 -13.98
CA PRO A 44 0.18 -2.12 -13.84
C PRO A 44 0.96 -2.24 -12.51
N ASN A 45 2.27 -2.03 -12.55
CA ASN A 45 3.18 -2.25 -11.41
C ASN A 45 2.84 -1.43 -10.14
N TRP A 46 2.05 -0.37 -10.29
CA TRP A 46 1.65 0.49 -9.18
C TRP A 46 0.38 -0.01 -8.45
N VAL A 47 -0.36 -0.98 -9.01
CA VAL A 47 -1.67 -1.41 -8.48
C VAL A 47 -1.51 -2.29 -7.23
N GLN A 48 -0.73 -3.38 -7.35
CA GLN A 48 -0.58 -4.33 -6.25
C GLN A 48 0.50 -3.88 -5.27
N HIS A 49 0.10 -3.49 -4.07
CA HIS A 49 1.02 -3.11 -3.00
C HIS A 49 0.39 -3.27 -1.62
N ILE A 50 1.23 -3.27 -0.60
CA ILE A 50 0.82 -3.29 0.81
C ILE A 50 1.14 -1.93 1.41
N ALA A 51 0.10 -1.24 1.92
CA ALA A 51 0.26 0.03 2.63
C ALA A 51 0.33 -0.22 4.15
N LEU A 52 1.37 0.30 4.79
CA LEU A 52 1.61 0.18 6.22
C LEU A 52 1.67 1.57 6.84
N LYS A 53 0.87 1.77 7.90
CA LYS A 53 0.80 3.05 8.57
C LYS A 53 2.03 3.31 9.45
N VAL A 54 2.59 4.52 9.34
CA VAL A 54 3.63 5.04 10.24
C VAL A 54 3.11 6.21 11.07
N LYS A 55 3.82 6.53 12.14
CA LYS A 55 3.34 7.42 13.20
C LYS A 55 3.09 8.86 12.74
N ASN A 56 4.01 9.43 11.95
CA ASN A 56 4.00 10.83 11.52
C ASN A 56 4.94 11.07 10.34
N ASN A 57 4.88 12.26 9.75
CA ASN A 57 5.71 12.65 8.61
C ASN A 57 7.21 12.64 8.93
N GLU A 58 7.61 12.99 10.15
CA GLU A 58 9.02 12.92 10.57
C GLU A 58 9.54 11.47 10.45
N LYS A 59 8.76 10.50 10.96
CA LYS A 59 9.12 9.08 10.87
C LYS A 59 9.11 8.58 9.43
N LEU A 60 8.19 9.04 8.61
CA LEU A 60 8.13 8.73 7.18
C LEU A 60 9.43 9.16 6.48
N LEU A 61 9.87 10.40 6.71
CA LEU A 61 11.10 10.94 6.12
C LEU A 61 12.37 10.27 6.66
N GLN A 62 12.40 9.94 7.96
CA GLN A 62 13.51 9.17 8.53
C GLN A 62 13.66 7.82 7.84
N ILE A 63 12.55 7.11 7.62
CA ILE A 63 12.58 5.79 6.94
C ILE A 63 12.98 5.97 5.48
N LYS A 64 12.44 6.98 4.77
CA LYS A 64 12.85 7.31 3.40
C LYS A 64 14.36 7.48 3.30
N ASN A 65 14.92 8.37 4.10
CA ASN A 65 16.36 8.67 4.08
C ASN A 65 17.20 7.42 4.42
N TYR A 66 16.73 6.60 5.35
CA TYR A 66 17.40 5.34 5.70
C TYR A 66 17.42 4.37 4.51
N LEU A 67 16.28 4.15 3.86
CA LEU A 67 16.19 3.26 2.69
C LEU A 67 17.06 3.76 1.53
N GLU A 68 17.05 5.07 1.26
CA GLU A 68 17.90 5.67 0.24
C GLU A 68 19.40 5.53 0.57
N SER A 69 19.78 5.63 1.84
CA SER A 69 21.16 5.40 2.29
C SER A 69 21.64 3.96 2.08
N LEU A 70 20.70 3.01 2.01
CA LEU A 70 20.96 1.60 1.68
C LEU A 70 20.91 1.32 0.17
N GLY A 71 20.69 2.34 -0.67
CA GLY A 71 20.65 2.23 -2.12
C GLY A 71 19.28 1.86 -2.70
N HIS A 72 18.21 1.86 -1.91
CA HIS A 72 16.86 1.64 -2.42
C HIS A 72 16.30 2.88 -3.12
N ASN A 73 15.60 2.68 -4.21
CA ASN A 73 14.82 3.74 -4.85
C ASN A 73 13.52 3.96 -4.08
N VAL A 74 13.29 5.17 -3.59
CA VAL A 74 12.10 5.53 -2.83
C VAL A 74 11.38 6.69 -3.51
N LEU A 75 10.17 6.41 -3.99
CA LEU A 75 9.29 7.45 -4.55
C LEU A 75 8.57 8.19 -3.43
N GLY A 76 8.44 9.48 -3.56
CA GLY A 76 7.70 10.33 -2.64
C GLY A 76 8.59 11.22 -1.75
N PRO A 77 7.99 11.92 -0.77
CA PRO A 77 6.59 11.83 -0.35
C PRO A 77 5.59 12.25 -1.43
N VAL A 78 4.56 11.44 -1.63
CA VAL A 78 3.43 11.75 -2.51
C VAL A 78 2.26 12.23 -1.66
N ASN A 79 1.69 13.36 -2.02
CA ASN A 79 0.51 13.92 -1.36
C ASN A 79 -0.76 13.38 -2.01
N HIS A 80 -1.59 12.67 -1.25
CA HIS A 80 -2.90 12.15 -1.66
C HIS A 80 -4.05 12.95 -1.03
N GLY A 81 -3.76 14.12 -0.45
CA GLY A 81 -4.72 14.94 0.28
C GLY A 81 -5.00 14.43 1.69
N ILE A 82 -5.57 13.25 1.81
CA ILE A 82 -5.91 12.64 3.11
C ILE A 82 -4.78 11.83 3.74
N PHE A 83 -3.70 11.60 3.02
CA PHE A 83 -2.48 10.97 3.52
C PHE A 83 -1.26 11.32 2.65
N HIS A 84 -0.07 11.21 3.24
CA HIS A 84 1.21 11.25 2.54
C HIS A 84 1.84 9.87 2.51
N SER A 85 2.47 9.53 1.39
CA SER A 85 3.03 8.19 1.17
C SER A 85 4.43 8.22 0.58
N ILE A 86 5.22 7.21 0.92
CA ILE A 86 6.42 6.83 0.19
C ILE A 86 6.26 5.40 -0.33
N TYR A 87 6.87 5.11 -1.49
CA TYR A 87 6.79 3.81 -2.14
C TYR A 87 8.19 3.28 -2.44
N PHE A 88 8.37 1.99 -2.24
CA PHE A 88 9.60 1.27 -2.55
C PHE A 88 9.29 -0.21 -2.80
N HIS A 89 10.30 -1.00 -3.13
CA HIS A 89 10.14 -2.44 -3.35
C HIS A 89 10.98 -3.21 -2.34
N ASP A 90 10.45 -4.35 -1.91
CA ASP A 90 11.24 -5.32 -1.15
C ASP A 90 12.22 -6.08 -2.09
N PRO A 91 13.14 -6.90 -1.56
CA PRO A 91 14.08 -7.67 -2.37
C PRO A 91 13.42 -8.66 -3.34
N SER A 92 12.18 -9.06 -3.08
CA SER A 92 11.41 -9.96 -3.96
C SER A 92 10.59 -9.21 -5.03
N GLY A 93 10.62 -7.88 -5.02
CA GLY A 93 9.92 -7.04 -5.98
C GLY A 93 8.49 -6.66 -5.59
N HIS A 94 8.02 -6.98 -4.37
CA HIS A 94 6.73 -6.48 -3.88
C HIS A 94 6.80 -4.99 -3.64
N ARG A 95 5.83 -4.27 -4.17
CA ARG A 95 5.68 -2.85 -3.89
C ARG A 95 5.12 -2.65 -2.48
N LEU A 96 5.80 -1.81 -1.73
CA LEU A 96 5.42 -1.41 -0.38
C LEU A 96 5.13 0.08 -0.35
N GLU A 97 4.15 0.46 0.47
CA GLU A 97 3.81 1.84 0.77
C GLU A 97 3.93 2.08 2.27
N LEU A 98 4.54 3.17 2.68
CA LEU A 98 4.39 3.68 4.05
C LEU A 98 3.55 4.93 4.00
N VAL A 99 2.53 5.00 4.87
CA VAL A 99 1.49 6.03 4.83
C VAL A 99 1.35 6.74 6.17
N VAL A 100 1.14 8.07 6.10
CA VAL A 100 0.79 8.93 7.23
C VAL A 100 -0.51 9.66 6.92
N ASP A 101 -1.52 9.50 7.77
CA ASP A 101 -2.77 10.24 7.62
C ASP A 101 -2.51 11.76 7.73
N GLN A 102 -3.24 12.52 6.93
CA GLN A 102 -3.27 13.97 6.98
C GLN A 102 -4.64 14.44 7.45
N GLU A 103 -4.66 15.46 8.30
CA GLU A 103 -5.89 16.13 8.70
C GLU A 103 -6.31 17.11 7.60
N LEU A 104 -7.17 16.66 6.71
CA LEU A 104 -7.82 17.47 5.71
C LEU A 104 -9.27 17.70 6.09
N THR A 105 -9.74 18.95 6.00
CA THR A 105 -11.13 19.31 6.21
C THR A 105 -11.78 19.78 4.91
N TYR A 106 -13.02 19.40 4.71
CA TYR A 106 -13.85 19.87 3.61
C TYR A 106 -15.18 20.36 4.16
N LYS A 107 -15.50 21.63 3.91
CA LYS A 107 -16.73 22.28 4.42
C LYS A 107 -16.93 22.12 5.93
N GLY A 108 -15.84 22.20 6.72
CA GLY A 108 -15.88 22.09 8.17
C GLY A 108 -15.98 20.67 8.74
N GLU A 109 -15.94 19.64 7.90
CA GLU A 109 -15.94 18.24 8.31
C GLU A 109 -14.64 17.55 7.88
N SER A 110 -14.20 16.53 8.62
CA SER A 110 -13.05 15.70 8.22
C SER A 110 -13.28 15.09 6.84
N ALA A 111 -12.33 15.25 5.93
CA ALA A 111 -12.39 14.71 4.57
C ALA A 111 -12.65 13.19 4.55
N ASN A 112 -12.02 12.44 5.46
CA ASN A 112 -12.24 10.99 5.61
C ASN A 112 -13.69 10.65 5.95
N LYS A 113 -14.36 11.45 6.79
CA LYS A 113 -15.78 11.24 7.10
C LYS A 113 -16.66 11.55 5.90
N VAL A 114 -16.35 12.62 5.16
CA VAL A 114 -17.07 12.98 3.93
C VAL A 114 -16.94 11.89 2.88
N LEU A 115 -15.72 11.43 2.60
CA LEU A 115 -15.46 10.35 1.64
C LEU A 115 -16.17 9.05 2.04
N LYS A 116 -16.17 8.70 3.32
CA LYS A 116 -16.89 7.51 3.81
C LYS A 116 -18.41 7.61 3.59
N LYS A 117 -19.00 8.79 3.75
CA LYS A 117 -20.42 8.99 3.47
C LYS A 117 -20.76 8.88 1.98
N LEU A 118 -19.83 9.28 1.12
CA LEU A 118 -20.02 9.28 -0.33
C LEU A 118 -19.57 7.97 -1.01
N ALA A 119 -18.97 7.04 -0.27
CA ALA A 119 -18.31 5.87 -0.85
C ALA A 119 -19.24 5.01 -1.73
N ASP A 120 -20.47 4.74 -1.27
CA ASP A 120 -21.43 3.92 -2.02
C ASP A 120 -21.92 4.63 -3.28
N GLU A 121 -22.13 5.95 -3.23
CA GLU A 121 -22.51 6.77 -4.37
C GLU A 121 -21.39 6.81 -5.41
N MET A 122 -20.15 7.01 -4.98
CA MET A 122 -18.96 7.01 -5.82
C MET A 122 -18.75 5.66 -6.51
N LEU A 123 -18.91 4.56 -5.79
CA LEU A 123 -18.80 3.21 -6.35
C LEU A 123 -19.90 2.94 -7.39
N THR A 124 -21.12 3.39 -7.11
CA THR A 124 -22.24 3.27 -8.03
C THR A 124 -22.01 4.07 -9.31
N GLU A 125 -21.55 5.33 -9.19
CA GLU A 125 -21.23 6.18 -10.35
C GLU A 125 -20.14 5.54 -11.20
N TRP A 126 -19.05 5.08 -10.58
CA TRP A 126 -17.98 4.39 -11.29
C TRP A 126 -18.47 3.13 -12.01
N SER A 127 -19.28 2.29 -11.36
CA SER A 127 -19.77 1.04 -11.94
C SER A 127 -20.68 1.26 -13.17
N LEU A 128 -21.37 2.40 -13.22
CA LEU A 128 -22.27 2.76 -14.33
C LEU A 128 -21.57 3.48 -15.47
N THR A 129 -20.53 4.26 -15.18
CA THR A 129 -19.94 5.19 -16.15
C THR A 129 -18.53 4.80 -16.58
N GLY A 130 -17.76 4.11 -15.70
CA GLY A 130 -16.33 3.89 -15.87
C GLY A 130 -15.50 5.18 -15.75
N GLU A 131 -16.13 6.31 -15.36
CA GLU A 131 -15.49 7.61 -15.25
C GLU A 131 -15.22 7.96 -13.76
N PRO A 132 -14.17 8.77 -13.46
CA PRO A 132 -13.88 9.21 -12.11
C PRO A 132 -15.09 9.91 -11.46
N PRO A 133 -15.49 9.49 -10.25
CA PRO A 133 -16.65 10.04 -9.56
C PRO A 133 -16.53 11.54 -9.30
N LYS A 134 -17.50 12.32 -9.71
CA LYS A 134 -17.51 13.79 -9.58
C LYS A 134 -17.59 14.25 -8.12
N HIS A 135 -18.15 13.43 -7.25
CA HIS A 135 -18.30 13.73 -5.82
C HIS A 135 -16.97 14.00 -5.09
N ALA A 136 -15.87 13.43 -5.59
CA ALA A 136 -14.54 13.55 -4.98
C ALA A 136 -13.60 14.52 -5.71
N GLN A 137 -14.05 15.24 -6.74
CA GLN A 137 -13.22 16.19 -7.50
C GLN A 137 -12.54 17.25 -6.61
N TRP A 138 -13.20 17.66 -5.52
CA TRP A 138 -12.62 18.59 -4.55
C TRP A 138 -11.33 18.05 -3.89
N LEU A 139 -11.20 16.73 -3.73
CA LEU A 139 -9.99 16.13 -3.19
C LEU A 139 -8.80 16.36 -4.12
N HIS A 140 -8.99 16.17 -5.41
CA HIS A 140 -7.94 16.39 -6.41
C HIS A 140 -7.56 17.88 -6.53
N SER A 141 -8.53 18.80 -6.44
CA SER A 141 -8.25 20.24 -6.49
C SER A 141 -7.44 20.77 -5.31
N THR A 142 -7.34 20.03 -4.20
CA THR A 142 -6.49 20.39 -3.05
C THR A 142 -5.05 19.87 -3.18
N LEU A 143 -4.75 19.04 -4.18
CA LEU A 143 -3.41 18.48 -4.39
C LEU A 143 -2.50 19.40 -5.19
N ASP A 144 -3.08 20.33 -5.97
CA ASP A 144 -2.37 21.26 -6.87
C ASP A 144 -2.02 22.58 -6.20
N SER A 145 -2.28 22.73 -4.90
CA SER A 145 -2.02 23.93 -4.10
C SER A 145 -0.90 23.68 -3.06
#